data_1d8e0a522a75e5a54340cded0ee50a64
#
_entry.id   1d8e0a522a75e5a54340cded0ee50a64
#
_cell.length_a   1.000
_cell.length_b   1.000
_cell.length_c   1.000
_cell.angle_alpha   90.00
_cell.angle_beta   90.00
_cell.angle_gamma   90.00
#
_symmetry.space_group_name_H-M   'P 1'
#
loop_
_entity.id
_entity.type
_entity.pdbx_description
1 polymer ?
#
loop_
_entity_poly.entity_id
_entity_poly.type
_entity_poly.pdbx_seq_one_letter_code
_entity_poly.pdbx_strand_id
1 'polypeptide(L)'
;LIIYQNKNILKAHTQVKTLAEELQLSKETLQIQNTKLEYDVYHDSLTGMKNRLFFWDDLNKLNLQAEEKHISVTVMLFDLDRFKEVNDTYGHDAGDLLLREVSTRLNALSRFSETFYRLGGDEFAFLSSGLTEAAAVSRAREISDTISKPYTINNQLIKIATCVGIVLSDNERRSDYLYKFADLALYEAKKEGSQQIKVFRQRMLQKLQESRTLENDMARAIENDEFIVYYQPIVNSVSKEIYGYEALIRWMHPVKGMLSPDSFIFAAEKTGMINEIGKTVLKLACREAVSWAVPARISVNVSPVQLGSKSFINTVQSVLAETGLPANRLELEVTESSLFSDRNNPIAILKKLRSLGVRISIDDFGTGYSSLSRLSELNFDKIKIDKSFVNPISTQEDALNIVKLITGMAKSLNMGVIAEGVETEEQLERLQALGCELVQGYLFSKPQPQVDSKIKSGQE
;
A
#
# COMPACT_ATOMS: atom_id res chain seq x y z
N LEU A 1 -40.43 -71.34 47.62
CA LEU A 1 -39.75 -71.22 46.31
C LEU A 1 -40.42 -70.08 45.43
N ILE A 2 -41.73 -70.12 45.31
CA ILE A 2 -42.49 -69.13 44.44
C ILE A 2 -42.31 -67.70 44.97
N ILE A 3 -42.34 -67.43 46.27
CA ILE A 3 -42.17 -66.10 46.87
C ILE A 3 -40.74 -65.57 46.61
N TYR A 4 -39.73 -66.41 46.62
CA TYR A 4 -38.33 -66.00 46.32
C TYR A 4 -38.11 -65.69 44.83
N GLN A 5 -38.73 -66.49 43.95
CA GLN A 5 -38.70 -66.24 42.53
C GLN A 5 -39.40 -64.91 42.18
N ASN A 6 -40.58 -64.58 42.70
CA ASN A 6 -41.29 -63.35 42.51
C ASN A 6 -40.49 -62.13 43.04
N LYS A 7 -39.76 -62.25 44.12
CA LYS A 7 -38.93 -61.20 44.68
C LYS A 7 -37.71 -60.88 43.73
N ASN A 8 -37.13 -61.92 43.11
CA ASN A 8 -36.03 -61.77 42.16
C ASN A 8 -36.52 -61.17 40.81
N ILE A 9 -37.71 -61.59 40.37
CA ILE A 9 -38.33 -61.00 39.15
C ILE A 9 -38.65 -59.52 39.37
N LEU A 10 -39.19 -59.16 40.55
CA LEU A 10 -39.48 -57.76 40.88
C LEU A 10 -38.21 -56.92 40.96
N LYS A 11 -37.10 -57.44 41.55
CA LYS A 11 -35.81 -56.78 41.56
C LYS A 11 -35.24 -56.56 40.13
N ALA A 12 -35.30 -57.61 39.29
CA ALA A 12 -34.85 -57.57 37.93
C ALA A 12 -35.67 -56.54 37.10
N HIS A 13 -36.99 -56.51 37.30
CA HIS A 13 -37.86 -55.57 36.64
C HIS A 13 -37.56 -54.12 37.05
N THR A 14 -37.29 -53.84 38.31
CA THR A 14 -36.89 -52.56 38.83
C THR A 14 -35.51 -52.11 38.21
N GLN A 15 -34.52 -53.05 38.21
CA GLN A 15 -33.24 -52.78 37.58
C GLN A 15 -33.34 -52.49 36.09
N VAL A 16 -34.13 -53.27 35.36
CA VAL A 16 -34.38 -53.01 33.92
C VAL A 16 -35.04 -51.64 33.70
N LYS A 17 -35.99 -51.25 34.54
CA LYS A 17 -36.63 -49.93 34.45
C LYS A 17 -35.65 -48.79 34.72
N THR A 18 -34.83 -48.89 35.78
CA THR A 18 -33.79 -47.90 36.10
C THR A 18 -32.77 -47.79 34.97
N LEU A 19 -32.30 -48.92 34.42
CA LEU A 19 -31.38 -48.96 33.29
C LEU A 19 -31.97 -48.31 32.01
N ALA A 20 -33.26 -48.55 31.76
CA ALA A 20 -33.96 -47.94 30.63
C ALA A 20 -34.10 -46.43 30.78
N GLU A 21 -34.37 -45.92 32.00
CA GLU A 21 -34.41 -44.49 32.30
C GLU A 21 -33.02 -43.85 32.18
N GLU A 22 -31.96 -44.51 32.68
CA GLU A 22 -30.57 -44.04 32.51
C GLU A 22 -30.15 -44.01 31.01
N LEU A 23 -30.50 -45.05 30.25
CA LEU A 23 -30.22 -45.12 28.80
C LEU A 23 -30.93 -44.01 28.02
N GLN A 24 -32.20 -43.74 28.39
CA GLN A 24 -32.97 -42.66 27.75
C GLN A 24 -32.32 -41.29 28.05
N LEU A 25 -31.95 -41.02 29.28
CA LEU A 25 -31.27 -39.79 29.68
C LEU A 25 -29.92 -39.64 28.99
N SER A 26 -29.14 -40.72 28.89
CA SER A 26 -27.85 -40.75 28.20
C SER A 26 -28.03 -40.46 26.69
N LYS A 27 -29.07 -41.05 26.07
CA LYS A 27 -29.40 -40.81 24.66
C LYS A 27 -29.80 -39.36 24.40
N GLU A 28 -30.59 -38.75 25.26
CA GLU A 28 -30.99 -37.34 25.17
C GLU A 28 -29.78 -36.41 25.33
N THR A 29 -28.90 -36.71 26.30
CA THR A 29 -27.65 -35.96 26.52
C THR A 29 -26.73 -36.04 25.31
N LEU A 30 -26.52 -37.23 24.75
CA LEU A 30 -25.74 -37.44 23.52
C LEU A 30 -26.33 -36.70 22.33
N GLN A 31 -27.66 -36.66 22.20
CA GLN A 31 -28.33 -35.96 21.12
C GLN A 31 -28.14 -34.46 21.24
N ILE A 32 -28.22 -33.89 22.45
CA ILE A 32 -27.94 -32.46 22.70
C ILE A 32 -26.47 -32.15 22.40
N GLN A 33 -25.53 -33.01 22.85
CA GLN A 33 -24.11 -32.84 22.59
C GLN A 33 -23.79 -32.89 21.09
N ASN A 34 -24.37 -33.85 20.37
CA ASN A 34 -24.19 -33.96 18.91
C ASN A 34 -24.73 -32.73 18.19
N THR A 35 -25.94 -32.25 18.53
CA THR A 35 -26.52 -31.05 17.96
C THR A 35 -25.64 -29.80 18.22
N LYS A 36 -25.07 -29.74 19.45
CA LYS A 36 -24.14 -28.65 19.78
C LYS A 36 -22.82 -28.76 19.02
N LEU A 37 -22.27 -29.97 18.89
CA LEU A 37 -21.06 -30.19 18.09
C LEU A 37 -21.27 -29.86 16.62
N GLU A 38 -22.41 -30.28 16.05
CA GLU A 38 -22.79 -29.91 14.67
C GLU A 38 -22.91 -28.39 14.51
N TYR A 39 -23.49 -27.70 15.50
CA TYR A 39 -23.57 -26.23 15.47
C TYR A 39 -22.18 -25.59 15.53
N ASP A 40 -21.33 -26.04 16.46
CA ASP A 40 -19.96 -25.49 16.67
C ASP A 40 -19.05 -25.73 15.46
N VAL A 41 -19.26 -26.81 14.70
CA VAL A 41 -18.52 -27.09 13.45
C VAL A 41 -18.81 -26.06 12.35
N TYR A 42 -20.05 -25.55 12.29
CA TYR A 42 -20.52 -24.67 11.21
C TYR A 42 -20.67 -23.19 11.60
N HIS A 43 -20.49 -22.86 12.88
CA HIS A 43 -20.63 -21.49 13.38
C HIS A 43 -19.36 -20.98 14.04
N ASP A 44 -19.15 -19.68 13.97
CA ASP A 44 -18.05 -18.98 14.64
C ASP A 44 -18.35 -18.85 16.14
N SER A 45 -17.47 -19.32 16.98
CA SER A 45 -17.69 -19.37 18.44
C SER A 45 -17.78 -18.00 19.11
N LEU A 46 -17.18 -16.94 18.52
CA LEU A 46 -17.22 -15.59 19.06
C LEU A 46 -18.53 -14.88 18.75
N THR A 47 -19.01 -14.99 17.50
CA THR A 47 -20.10 -14.18 16.98
C THR A 47 -21.40 -14.96 16.74
N GLY A 48 -21.33 -16.30 16.71
CA GLY A 48 -22.47 -17.16 16.36
C GLY A 48 -22.87 -17.12 14.88
N MET A 49 -22.16 -16.37 14.04
CA MET A 49 -22.39 -16.37 12.60
C MET A 49 -21.95 -17.70 11.96
N LYS A 50 -22.48 -18.02 10.79
CA LYS A 50 -21.96 -19.11 9.96
C LYS A 50 -20.47 -18.88 9.69
N ASN A 51 -19.64 -19.92 9.84
CA ASN A 51 -18.21 -19.84 9.73
C ASN A 51 -17.69 -20.11 8.29
N ARG A 52 -16.38 -20.16 8.13
CA ARG A 52 -15.70 -20.43 6.85
C ARG A 52 -16.10 -21.77 6.23
N LEU A 53 -16.30 -22.81 7.03
CA LEU A 53 -16.69 -24.12 6.52
C LEU A 53 -18.10 -24.08 5.91
N PHE A 54 -19.03 -23.44 6.60
CA PHE A 54 -20.39 -23.26 6.10
C PHE A 54 -20.43 -22.38 4.83
N PHE A 55 -19.58 -21.34 4.77
CA PHE A 55 -19.45 -20.50 3.57
C PHE A 55 -19.09 -21.32 2.34
N TRP A 56 -18.10 -22.19 2.44
CA TRP A 56 -17.69 -23.04 1.31
C TRP A 56 -18.77 -24.03 0.89
N ASP A 57 -19.47 -24.60 1.86
CA ASP A 57 -20.57 -25.55 1.60
C ASP A 57 -21.75 -24.86 0.89
N ASP A 58 -22.14 -23.69 1.42
CA ASP A 58 -23.22 -22.89 0.81
C ASP A 58 -22.82 -22.35 -0.57
N LEU A 59 -21.58 -21.88 -0.76
CA LEU A 59 -21.07 -21.39 -2.04
C LEU A 59 -21.10 -22.49 -3.11
N ASN A 60 -20.67 -23.71 -2.76
CA ASN A 60 -20.69 -24.83 -3.68
C ASN A 60 -22.13 -25.22 -4.07
N LYS A 61 -23.03 -25.31 -3.08
CA LYS A 61 -24.45 -25.60 -3.34
C LYS A 61 -25.12 -24.53 -4.18
N LEU A 62 -24.88 -23.27 -3.85
CA LEU A 62 -25.45 -22.12 -4.55
C LEU A 62 -24.97 -22.06 -6.00
N ASN A 63 -23.68 -22.36 -6.23
CA ASN A 63 -23.10 -22.35 -7.57
C ASN A 63 -23.70 -23.46 -8.46
N LEU A 64 -23.87 -24.68 -7.92
CA LEU A 64 -24.54 -25.76 -8.64
C LEU A 64 -26.00 -25.41 -8.99
N GLN A 65 -26.75 -24.83 -8.05
CA GLN A 65 -28.13 -24.40 -8.29
C GLN A 65 -28.23 -23.26 -9.31
N ALA A 66 -27.20 -22.37 -9.31
CA ALA A 66 -27.12 -21.25 -10.24
C ALA A 66 -26.85 -21.70 -11.67
N GLU A 67 -26.02 -22.72 -11.86
CA GLU A 67 -25.81 -23.36 -13.18
C GLU A 67 -27.09 -23.93 -13.75
N GLU A 68 -27.86 -24.68 -12.93
CA GLU A 68 -29.13 -25.26 -13.36
C GLU A 68 -30.17 -24.20 -13.73
N LYS A 69 -30.21 -23.08 -13.01
CA LYS A 69 -31.24 -22.04 -13.17
C LYS A 69 -30.79 -20.88 -14.07
N HIS A 70 -29.54 -20.88 -14.56
CA HIS A 70 -28.93 -19.78 -15.32
C HIS A 70 -28.99 -18.41 -14.62
N ILE A 71 -28.74 -18.40 -13.31
CA ILE A 71 -28.70 -17.19 -12.49
C ILE A 71 -27.27 -16.93 -11.98
N SER A 72 -26.95 -15.67 -11.71
CA SER A 72 -25.64 -15.31 -11.17
C SER A 72 -25.54 -15.60 -9.68
N VAL A 73 -24.37 -16.04 -9.22
CA VAL A 73 -23.98 -16.04 -7.80
C VAL A 73 -23.16 -14.78 -7.52
N THR A 74 -23.51 -14.10 -6.45
CA THR A 74 -22.75 -12.94 -5.95
C THR A 74 -22.00 -13.34 -4.70
N VAL A 75 -20.69 -13.15 -4.72
CA VAL A 75 -19.81 -13.29 -3.55
C VAL A 75 -19.26 -11.92 -3.21
N MET A 76 -19.39 -11.51 -1.95
CA MET A 76 -18.72 -10.32 -1.43
C MET A 76 -17.83 -10.73 -0.25
N LEU A 77 -16.63 -10.20 -0.23
CA LEU A 77 -15.73 -10.30 0.91
C LEU A 77 -15.54 -8.92 1.51
N PHE A 78 -15.57 -8.83 2.84
CA PHE A 78 -15.34 -7.59 3.58
C PHE A 78 -14.25 -7.79 4.62
N ASP A 79 -13.56 -6.70 4.91
CA ASP A 79 -12.54 -6.66 5.94
C ASP A 79 -12.67 -5.32 6.67
N LEU A 80 -12.57 -5.35 7.99
CA LEU A 80 -12.72 -4.16 8.81
C LEU A 80 -11.42 -3.34 8.79
N ASP A 81 -11.51 -2.14 8.21
CA ASP A 81 -10.35 -1.25 8.05
C ASP A 81 -9.72 -0.90 9.40
N ARG A 82 -8.41 -1.17 9.55
CA ARG A 82 -7.64 -0.85 10.77
C ARG A 82 -8.15 -1.52 12.06
N PHE A 83 -8.79 -2.68 11.97
CA PHE A 83 -9.26 -3.40 13.16
C PHE A 83 -8.13 -3.67 14.17
N LYS A 84 -6.90 -3.89 13.68
CA LYS A 84 -5.72 -4.02 14.54
C LYS A 84 -5.49 -2.78 15.42
N GLU A 85 -5.70 -1.57 14.89
CA GLU A 85 -5.55 -0.34 15.67
C GLU A 85 -6.58 -0.26 16.80
N VAL A 86 -7.79 -0.81 16.59
CA VAL A 86 -8.81 -0.92 17.64
C VAL A 86 -8.32 -1.85 18.75
N ASN A 87 -7.78 -3.04 18.40
CA ASN A 87 -7.20 -3.95 19.38
C ASN A 87 -6.03 -3.34 20.14
N ASP A 88 -5.12 -2.66 19.43
CA ASP A 88 -3.93 -2.05 20.03
C ASP A 88 -4.29 -0.88 20.96
N THR A 89 -5.40 -0.16 20.66
CA THR A 89 -5.81 1.02 21.41
C THR A 89 -6.75 0.69 22.58
N TYR A 90 -7.72 -0.22 22.36
CA TYR A 90 -8.81 -0.49 23.31
C TYR A 90 -8.76 -1.90 23.93
N GLY A 91 -7.79 -2.72 23.49
CA GLY A 91 -7.63 -4.11 23.95
C GLY A 91 -8.46 -5.13 23.15
N HIS A 92 -8.05 -6.39 23.19
CA HIS A 92 -8.70 -7.48 22.47
C HIS A 92 -10.16 -7.72 22.88
N ASP A 93 -10.49 -7.52 24.17
CA ASP A 93 -11.88 -7.65 24.64
C ASP A 93 -12.82 -6.65 23.96
N ALA A 94 -12.35 -5.42 23.71
CA ALA A 94 -13.12 -4.41 22.99
C ALA A 94 -13.26 -4.76 21.50
N GLY A 95 -12.21 -5.34 20.89
CA GLY A 95 -12.26 -5.88 19.54
C GLY A 95 -13.26 -7.02 19.39
N ASP A 96 -13.31 -7.94 20.36
CA ASP A 96 -14.27 -9.03 20.38
C ASP A 96 -15.72 -8.55 20.50
N LEU A 97 -15.96 -7.55 21.34
CA LEU A 97 -17.27 -6.90 21.44
C LEU A 97 -17.66 -6.20 20.13
N LEU A 98 -16.71 -5.51 19.50
CA LEU A 98 -16.94 -4.88 18.19
C LEU A 98 -17.33 -5.91 17.13
N LEU A 99 -16.63 -7.04 17.05
CA LEU A 99 -16.96 -8.13 16.11
C LEU A 99 -18.37 -8.70 16.34
N ARG A 100 -18.79 -8.85 17.59
CA ARG A 100 -20.17 -9.29 17.94
C ARG A 100 -21.21 -8.26 17.48
N GLU A 101 -20.95 -6.98 17.71
CA GLU A 101 -21.86 -5.91 17.29
C GLU A 101 -21.95 -5.78 15.76
N VAL A 102 -20.81 -5.88 15.03
CA VAL A 102 -20.77 -5.95 13.57
C VAL A 102 -21.61 -7.12 13.08
N SER A 103 -21.43 -8.29 13.67
CA SER A 103 -22.16 -9.51 13.31
C SER A 103 -23.66 -9.37 13.55
N THR A 104 -24.05 -8.73 14.63
CA THR A 104 -25.47 -8.44 14.93
C THR A 104 -26.08 -7.52 13.88
N ARG A 105 -25.36 -6.45 13.49
CA ARG A 105 -25.83 -5.55 12.42
C ARG A 105 -25.93 -6.24 11.07
N LEU A 106 -24.95 -7.07 10.71
CA LEU A 106 -24.98 -7.83 9.45
C LEU A 106 -26.14 -8.83 9.40
N ASN A 107 -26.38 -9.57 10.48
CA ASN A 107 -27.49 -10.51 10.57
C ASN A 107 -28.86 -9.79 10.46
N ALA A 108 -28.99 -8.61 11.06
CA ALA A 108 -30.20 -7.79 10.96
C ALA A 108 -30.46 -7.26 9.54
N LEU A 109 -29.42 -7.14 8.71
CA LEU A 109 -29.52 -6.74 7.31
C LEU A 109 -29.90 -7.90 6.36
N SER A 110 -29.80 -9.15 6.80
CA SER A 110 -30.03 -10.33 5.94
C SER A 110 -31.43 -10.33 5.35
N ARG A 111 -31.52 -10.57 4.04
CA ARG A 111 -32.79 -10.70 3.29
C ARG A 111 -32.98 -12.12 2.82
N PHE A 112 -34.14 -12.43 2.29
CA PHE A 112 -34.39 -13.72 1.68
C PHE A 112 -33.37 -14.01 0.57
N SER A 113 -32.77 -15.21 0.56
CA SER A 113 -31.66 -15.63 -0.32
C SER A 113 -30.29 -14.96 -0.07
N GLU A 114 -30.13 -14.25 1.01
CA GLU A 114 -28.85 -13.64 1.42
C GLU A 114 -28.33 -14.30 2.69
N THR A 115 -27.03 -14.55 2.75
CA THR A 115 -26.39 -15.11 3.94
C THR A 115 -25.06 -14.41 4.20
N PHE A 116 -24.83 -14.06 5.47
CA PHE A 116 -23.57 -13.51 5.95
C PHE A 116 -22.77 -14.57 6.70
N TYR A 117 -21.44 -14.47 6.59
CA TYR A 117 -20.50 -15.40 7.23
C TYR A 117 -19.36 -14.60 7.87
N ARG A 118 -18.77 -15.16 8.94
CA ARG A 118 -17.49 -14.72 9.45
C ARG A 118 -16.44 -15.76 9.07
N LEU A 119 -15.41 -15.34 8.32
CA LEU A 119 -14.37 -16.25 7.83
C LEU A 119 -13.22 -16.42 8.81
N GLY A 120 -13.06 -15.48 9.74
CA GLY A 120 -12.04 -15.45 10.79
C GLY A 120 -11.46 -14.04 10.98
N GLY A 121 -10.93 -13.74 12.16
CA GLY A 121 -10.41 -12.41 12.45
C GLY A 121 -11.45 -11.31 12.20
N ASP A 122 -11.12 -10.36 11.36
CA ASP A 122 -11.93 -9.23 10.88
C ASP A 122 -12.53 -9.45 9.49
N GLU A 123 -12.43 -10.68 8.94
CA GLU A 123 -12.93 -11.04 7.62
C GLU A 123 -14.36 -11.57 7.67
N PHE A 124 -15.24 -11.00 6.87
CA PHE A 124 -16.62 -11.41 6.67
C PHE A 124 -16.90 -11.71 5.19
N ALA A 125 -17.95 -12.48 4.93
CA ALA A 125 -18.42 -12.78 3.60
C ALA A 125 -19.93 -12.67 3.48
N PHE A 126 -20.39 -12.50 2.24
CA PHE A 126 -21.80 -12.48 1.86
C PHE A 126 -22.00 -13.31 0.61
N LEU A 127 -23.04 -14.11 0.61
CA LEU A 127 -23.51 -14.86 -0.55
C LEU A 127 -24.96 -14.50 -0.88
N SER A 128 -25.23 -14.37 -2.18
CA SER A 128 -26.58 -14.23 -2.72
C SER A 128 -26.64 -14.75 -4.15
N SER A 129 -27.81 -14.96 -4.66
CA SER A 129 -28.05 -15.34 -6.05
C SER A 129 -29.01 -14.38 -6.74
N GLY A 130 -28.82 -14.21 -8.07
CA GLY A 130 -29.72 -13.44 -8.92
C GLY A 130 -29.58 -11.91 -8.81
N LEU A 131 -28.52 -11.40 -8.17
CA LEU A 131 -28.24 -9.96 -8.17
C LEU A 131 -27.62 -9.53 -9.51
N THR A 132 -28.07 -8.38 -10.01
CA THR A 132 -27.34 -7.66 -11.07
C THR A 132 -26.13 -6.94 -10.45
N GLU A 133 -25.16 -6.55 -11.26
CA GLU A 133 -23.98 -5.82 -10.77
C GLU A 133 -24.39 -4.52 -10.03
N ALA A 134 -25.30 -3.75 -10.60
CA ALA A 134 -25.78 -2.53 -9.97
C ALA A 134 -26.45 -2.78 -8.60
N ALA A 135 -27.25 -3.87 -8.50
CA ALA A 135 -27.87 -4.28 -7.24
C ALA A 135 -26.82 -4.76 -6.22
N ALA A 136 -25.81 -5.52 -6.66
CA ALA A 136 -24.70 -5.97 -5.80
C ALA A 136 -23.88 -4.79 -5.26
N VAL A 137 -23.55 -3.81 -6.09
CA VAL A 137 -22.83 -2.60 -5.64
C VAL A 137 -23.69 -1.76 -4.68
N SER A 138 -24.98 -1.59 -4.97
CA SER A 138 -25.90 -0.90 -4.05
C SER A 138 -26.00 -1.61 -2.71
N ARG A 139 -26.07 -2.94 -2.73
CA ARG A 139 -26.11 -3.77 -1.52
C ARG A 139 -24.81 -3.67 -0.70
N ALA A 140 -23.66 -3.69 -1.38
CA ALA A 140 -22.36 -3.51 -0.74
C ALA A 140 -22.24 -2.13 -0.04
N ARG A 141 -22.78 -1.08 -0.65
CA ARG A 141 -22.84 0.25 -0.01
C ARG A 141 -23.69 0.25 1.25
N GLU A 142 -24.90 -0.31 1.17
CA GLU A 142 -25.80 -0.44 2.33
C GLU A 142 -25.14 -1.18 3.49
N ILE A 143 -24.40 -2.26 3.19
CA ILE A 143 -23.61 -3.04 4.17
C ILE A 143 -22.49 -2.17 4.75
N SER A 144 -21.67 -1.54 3.90
CA SER A 144 -20.56 -0.68 4.31
C SER A 144 -21.04 0.50 5.17
N ASP A 145 -22.11 1.17 4.77
CA ASP A 145 -22.71 2.29 5.52
C ASP A 145 -23.23 1.82 6.87
N THR A 146 -23.77 0.62 6.96
CA THR A 146 -24.27 0.06 8.23
C THR A 146 -23.15 -0.34 9.17
N ILE A 147 -22.07 -0.92 8.65
CA ILE A 147 -20.87 -1.23 9.44
C ILE A 147 -20.22 0.06 9.95
N SER A 148 -20.19 1.12 9.13
CA SER A 148 -19.52 2.38 9.46
C SER A 148 -20.26 3.25 10.49
N LYS A 149 -21.49 2.89 10.88
CA LYS A 149 -22.18 3.58 11.97
C LYS A 149 -21.42 3.38 13.28
N PRO A 150 -21.30 4.42 14.14
CA PRO A 150 -20.58 4.33 15.39
C PRO A 150 -21.06 3.19 16.30
N TYR A 151 -20.14 2.61 17.04
CA TYR A 151 -20.38 1.57 18.05
C TYR A 151 -20.08 2.14 19.44
N THR A 152 -20.93 1.84 20.41
CA THR A 152 -20.66 2.20 21.80
C THR A 152 -20.19 0.96 22.54
N ILE A 153 -18.89 0.87 22.82
CA ILE A 153 -18.25 -0.27 23.48
C ILE A 153 -17.56 0.24 24.72
N ASN A 154 -17.89 -0.28 25.90
CA ASN A 154 -17.33 0.13 27.18
C ASN A 154 -17.40 1.66 27.40
N ASN A 155 -18.53 2.30 27.05
CA ASN A 155 -18.76 3.75 27.08
C ASN A 155 -17.85 4.57 26.15
N GLN A 156 -17.18 3.93 25.18
CA GLN A 156 -16.37 4.59 24.19
C GLN A 156 -17.02 4.49 22.81
N LEU A 157 -16.94 5.58 22.04
CA LEU A 157 -17.46 5.64 20.69
C LEU A 157 -16.38 5.18 19.70
N ILE A 158 -16.54 3.99 19.12
CA ILE A 158 -15.63 3.43 18.13
C ILE A 158 -16.25 3.57 16.74
N LYS A 159 -15.48 4.09 15.79
CA LYS A 159 -15.84 4.13 14.37
C LYS A 159 -14.91 3.20 13.62
N ILE A 160 -15.46 2.34 12.80
CA ILE A 160 -14.72 1.44 11.93
C ILE A 160 -15.35 1.49 10.54
N ALA A 161 -14.54 1.32 9.52
CA ALA A 161 -15.02 1.24 8.14
C ALA A 161 -14.75 -0.16 7.59
N THR A 162 -15.20 -0.43 6.37
CA THR A 162 -14.93 -1.69 5.69
C THR A 162 -14.71 -1.48 4.21
N CYS A 163 -13.73 -2.19 3.67
CA CYS A 163 -13.57 -2.35 2.23
C CYS A 163 -14.35 -3.59 1.75
N VAL A 164 -14.86 -3.55 0.52
CA VAL A 164 -15.66 -4.64 -0.06
C VAL A 164 -15.15 -5.04 -1.43
N GLY A 165 -14.87 -6.32 -1.59
CA GLY A 165 -14.59 -6.95 -2.88
C GLY A 165 -15.78 -7.76 -3.36
N ILE A 166 -16.25 -7.54 -4.58
CA ILE A 166 -17.43 -8.16 -5.17
C ILE A 166 -17.05 -8.96 -6.40
N VAL A 167 -17.58 -10.17 -6.53
CA VAL A 167 -17.58 -10.92 -7.79
C VAL A 167 -18.98 -11.43 -8.08
N LEU A 168 -19.36 -11.41 -9.35
CA LEU A 168 -20.57 -12.08 -9.86
C LEU A 168 -20.11 -13.23 -10.75
N SER A 169 -20.71 -14.43 -10.55
CA SER A 169 -20.44 -15.55 -11.44
C SER A 169 -21.09 -15.32 -12.79
N ASP A 170 -20.36 -15.64 -13.84
CA ASP A 170 -20.92 -16.17 -15.08
C ASP A 170 -21.02 -17.69 -14.91
N ASN A 171 -21.93 -18.35 -15.56
CA ASN A 171 -22.32 -19.75 -15.35
C ASN A 171 -21.15 -20.79 -15.52
N GLU A 172 -19.95 -20.36 -15.85
CA GLU A 172 -18.78 -21.23 -16.10
C GLU A 172 -17.75 -21.21 -14.97
N ARG A 173 -17.98 -20.48 -13.86
CA ARG A 173 -16.93 -20.26 -12.83
C ARG A 173 -17.06 -21.20 -11.65
N ARG A 174 -15.96 -21.87 -11.33
CA ARG A 174 -15.86 -22.72 -10.13
C ARG A 174 -15.82 -21.87 -8.86
N SER A 175 -16.33 -22.42 -7.76
CA SER A 175 -16.42 -21.72 -6.46
C SER A 175 -15.09 -21.18 -5.93
N ASP A 176 -13.96 -21.91 -6.16
CA ASP A 176 -12.65 -21.49 -5.75
C ASP A 176 -12.17 -20.24 -6.52
N TYR A 177 -12.56 -20.07 -7.77
CA TYR A 177 -12.29 -18.86 -8.54
C TYR A 177 -13.13 -17.67 -8.07
N LEU A 178 -14.41 -17.90 -7.72
CA LEU A 178 -15.27 -16.84 -7.18
C LEU A 178 -14.69 -16.24 -5.90
N TYR A 179 -14.26 -17.09 -4.97
CA TYR A 179 -13.58 -16.61 -3.76
C TYR A 179 -12.32 -15.80 -4.08
N LYS A 180 -11.42 -16.36 -4.91
CA LYS A 180 -10.16 -15.69 -5.30
C LYS A 180 -10.39 -14.35 -5.99
N PHE A 181 -11.43 -14.25 -6.80
CA PHE A 181 -11.74 -13.02 -7.54
C PHE A 181 -12.38 -11.96 -6.64
N ALA A 182 -13.22 -12.37 -5.67
CA ALA A 182 -13.73 -11.47 -4.65
C ALA A 182 -12.59 -10.96 -3.75
N ASP A 183 -11.66 -11.83 -3.35
CA ASP A 183 -10.46 -11.48 -2.57
C ASP A 183 -9.55 -10.50 -3.34
N LEU A 184 -9.33 -10.74 -4.63
CA LEU A 184 -8.56 -9.82 -5.47
C LEU A 184 -9.24 -8.44 -5.59
N ALA A 185 -10.57 -8.42 -5.71
CA ALA A 185 -11.32 -7.17 -5.73
C ALA A 185 -11.22 -6.44 -4.38
N LEU A 186 -11.30 -7.17 -3.25
CA LEU A 186 -11.10 -6.62 -1.92
C LEU A 186 -9.68 -6.05 -1.72
N TYR A 187 -8.67 -6.76 -2.20
CA TYR A 187 -7.30 -6.28 -2.18
C TYR A 187 -7.12 -4.97 -2.96
N GLU A 188 -7.72 -4.86 -4.14
CA GLU A 188 -7.70 -3.61 -4.93
C GLU A 188 -8.50 -2.48 -4.23
N ALA A 189 -9.60 -2.80 -3.53
CA ALA A 189 -10.33 -1.84 -2.72
C ALA A 189 -9.44 -1.27 -1.59
N LYS A 190 -8.76 -2.14 -0.83
CA LYS A 190 -7.85 -1.73 0.26
C LYS A 190 -6.70 -0.82 -0.20
N LYS A 191 -6.19 -1.02 -1.42
CA LYS A 191 -5.14 -0.15 -2.00
C LYS A 191 -5.60 1.29 -2.23
N GLU A 192 -6.85 1.50 -2.55
CA GLU A 192 -7.40 2.84 -2.82
C GLU A 192 -7.79 3.59 -1.54
N GLY A 193 -7.73 2.93 -0.40
CA GLY A 193 -8.01 3.52 0.90
C GLY A 193 -9.17 2.86 1.63
N SER A 194 -9.65 3.52 2.67
CA SER A 194 -10.75 3.04 3.50
C SER A 194 -12.10 3.20 2.79
N GLN A 195 -13.05 2.34 3.13
CA GLN A 195 -14.45 2.40 2.65
C GLN A 195 -14.63 2.23 1.14
N GLN A 196 -13.71 1.51 0.48
CA GLN A 196 -13.75 1.29 -0.96
C GLN A 196 -14.53 0.03 -1.32
N ILE A 197 -15.25 0.08 -2.44
CA ILE A 197 -16.01 -1.05 -2.99
C ILE A 197 -15.52 -1.30 -4.41
N LYS A 198 -15.07 -2.53 -4.68
CA LYS A 198 -14.60 -2.94 -6.01
C LYS A 198 -15.33 -4.17 -6.50
N VAL A 199 -15.75 -4.11 -7.77
CA VAL A 199 -16.23 -5.29 -8.49
C VAL A 199 -15.04 -5.89 -9.25
N PHE A 200 -14.86 -7.18 -9.14
CA PHE A 200 -13.82 -7.89 -9.88
C PHE A 200 -13.90 -7.62 -11.38
N ARG A 201 -12.75 -7.38 -11.98
CA ARG A 201 -12.56 -7.23 -13.42
C ARG A 201 -11.35 -8.04 -13.86
N GLN A 202 -11.43 -8.66 -15.01
CA GLN A 202 -10.34 -9.47 -15.56
C GLN A 202 -9.00 -8.73 -15.59
N ARG A 203 -9.03 -7.42 -15.82
CA ARG A 203 -7.84 -6.56 -15.74
C ARG A 203 -7.13 -6.57 -14.38
N MET A 204 -7.83 -6.88 -13.28
CA MET A 204 -7.22 -6.97 -11.95
C MET A 204 -6.32 -8.20 -11.86
N LEU A 205 -6.76 -9.32 -12.43
CA LEU A 205 -5.94 -10.53 -12.51
C LEU A 205 -4.70 -10.31 -13.38
N GLN A 206 -4.87 -9.62 -14.52
CA GLN A 206 -3.75 -9.26 -15.38
C GLN A 206 -2.74 -8.39 -14.65
N LYS A 207 -3.19 -7.32 -13.97
CA LYS A 207 -2.31 -6.47 -13.16
C LYS A 207 -1.57 -7.23 -12.05
N LEU A 208 -2.23 -8.18 -11.40
CA LEU A 208 -1.58 -9.02 -10.39
C LEU A 208 -0.50 -9.90 -11.00
N GLN A 209 -0.76 -10.50 -12.16
CA GLN A 209 0.22 -11.30 -12.89
C GLN A 209 1.40 -10.46 -13.38
N GLU A 210 1.12 -9.28 -13.95
CA GLU A 210 2.15 -8.32 -14.38
C GLU A 210 3.01 -7.86 -13.19
N SER A 211 2.40 -7.57 -12.03
CA SER A 211 3.14 -7.20 -10.82
C SER A 211 4.08 -8.32 -10.35
N ARG A 212 3.59 -9.56 -10.29
CA ARG A 212 4.42 -10.71 -9.90
C ARG A 212 5.55 -10.98 -10.89
N THR A 213 5.26 -10.86 -12.19
CA THR A 213 6.29 -10.99 -13.22
C THR A 213 7.35 -9.91 -13.05
N LEU A 214 6.92 -8.66 -12.83
CA LEU A 214 7.81 -7.53 -12.62
C LEU A 214 8.69 -7.72 -11.36
N GLU A 215 8.13 -8.21 -10.26
CA GLU A 215 8.86 -8.51 -9.03
C GLU A 215 9.96 -9.58 -9.27
N ASN A 216 9.63 -10.66 -9.99
CA ASN A 216 10.60 -11.70 -10.35
C ASN A 216 11.67 -11.17 -11.31
N ASP A 217 11.27 -10.35 -12.29
CA ASP A 217 12.19 -9.73 -13.24
C ASP A 217 13.16 -8.78 -12.54
N MET A 218 12.68 -7.97 -11.57
CA MET A 218 13.53 -7.08 -10.76
C MET A 218 14.58 -7.85 -9.95
N ALA A 219 14.21 -8.99 -9.34
CA ALA A 219 15.16 -9.80 -8.58
C ALA A 219 16.32 -10.27 -9.48
N ARG A 220 16.02 -10.73 -10.71
CA ARG A 220 17.04 -11.10 -11.71
C ARG A 220 17.83 -9.89 -12.21
N ALA A 221 17.18 -8.75 -12.38
CA ALA A 221 17.79 -7.52 -12.86
C ALA A 221 18.89 -7.00 -11.91
N ILE A 222 18.72 -7.17 -10.61
CA ILE A 222 19.74 -6.84 -9.61
C ILE A 222 20.98 -7.71 -9.77
N GLU A 223 20.80 -9.01 -10.06
CA GLU A 223 21.90 -9.96 -10.24
C GLU A 223 22.62 -9.77 -11.58
N ASN A 224 21.93 -9.30 -12.62
CA ASN A 224 22.42 -9.18 -13.99
C ASN A 224 22.86 -7.76 -14.38
N ASP A 225 22.96 -6.82 -13.44
CA ASP A 225 23.36 -5.42 -13.69
C ASP A 225 22.49 -4.71 -14.76
N GLU A 226 21.17 -5.02 -14.80
CA GLU A 226 20.25 -4.42 -15.78
C GLU A 226 19.82 -2.99 -15.40
N PHE A 227 20.13 -2.53 -14.19
CA PHE A 227 19.89 -1.15 -13.74
C PHE A 227 21.04 -0.26 -14.14
N ILE A 228 20.74 0.81 -14.89
CA ILE A 228 21.69 1.81 -15.34
C ILE A 228 21.26 3.21 -14.89
N VAL A 229 22.14 4.17 -14.97
CA VAL A 229 21.89 5.55 -14.57
C VAL A 229 22.03 6.47 -15.77
N TYR A 230 21.04 7.33 -15.94
CA TYR A 230 21.09 8.47 -16.85
C TYR A 230 21.33 9.74 -16.03
N TYR A 231 21.96 10.73 -16.63
CA TYR A 231 22.35 11.95 -15.98
C TYR A 231 21.68 13.15 -16.63
N GLN A 232 21.03 13.99 -15.83
CA GLN A 232 20.43 15.23 -16.31
C GLN A 232 21.15 16.43 -15.67
N PRO A 233 21.60 17.42 -16.48
CA PRO A 233 22.33 18.55 -15.93
C PRO A 233 21.42 19.49 -15.13
N ILE A 234 21.95 19.96 -14.01
CA ILE A 234 21.44 21.08 -13.23
C ILE A 234 22.36 22.25 -13.54
N VAL A 235 21.80 23.35 -14.02
CA VAL A 235 22.58 24.50 -14.47
C VAL A 235 22.26 25.76 -13.69
N ASN A 236 23.23 26.67 -13.61
CA ASN A 236 22.95 27.99 -13.10
C ASN A 236 22.09 28.76 -14.11
N SER A 237 21.00 29.34 -13.63
CA SER A 237 19.98 29.99 -14.48
C SER A 237 20.55 31.17 -15.29
N VAL A 238 21.53 31.89 -14.76
CA VAL A 238 22.13 33.08 -15.34
C VAL A 238 23.36 32.76 -16.19
N SER A 239 24.39 32.09 -15.58
CA SER A 239 25.65 31.78 -16.29
C SER A 239 25.52 30.61 -17.26
N LYS A 240 24.45 29.80 -17.15
CA LYS A 240 24.24 28.54 -17.90
C LYS A 240 25.33 27.48 -17.62
N GLU A 241 26.19 27.68 -16.65
CA GLU A 241 27.23 26.74 -16.26
C GLU A 241 26.61 25.55 -15.50
N ILE A 242 27.20 24.38 -15.71
CA ILE A 242 26.78 23.16 -15.02
C ILE A 242 27.15 23.24 -13.55
N TYR A 243 26.17 23.15 -12.70
CA TYR A 243 26.30 23.06 -11.25
C TYR A 243 26.50 21.61 -10.78
N GLY A 244 25.78 20.67 -11.39
CA GLY A 244 25.75 19.26 -11.07
C GLY A 244 24.91 18.47 -12.03
N TYR A 245 24.69 17.22 -11.67
CA TYR A 245 23.83 16.31 -12.43
C TYR A 245 22.93 15.56 -11.49
N GLU A 246 21.72 15.28 -11.91
CA GLU A 246 20.83 14.34 -11.26
C GLU A 246 20.96 12.95 -11.88
N ALA A 247 21.13 11.94 -11.02
CA ALA A 247 21.21 10.54 -11.38
C ALA A 247 19.83 9.90 -11.43
N LEU A 248 19.39 9.58 -12.62
CA LEU A 248 18.05 9.06 -12.90
C LEU A 248 18.13 7.59 -13.31
N ILE A 249 17.66 6.70 -12.47
CA ILE A 249 17.65 5.26 -12.75
C ILE A 249 16.85 4.92 -14.02
N ARG A 250 17.36 3.95 -14.78
CA ARG A 250 16.66 3.29 -15.89
C ARG A 250 16.87 1.77 -15.76
N TRP A 251 15.88 1.01 -16.12
CA TRP A 251 15.98 -0.45 -16.17
C TRP A 251 16.01 -0.93 -17.61
N MET A 252 17.12 -1.52 -18.02
CA MET A 252 17.30 -2.13 -19.35
C MET A 252 16.74 -3.55 -19.35
N HIS A 253 15.41 -3.64 -19.41
CA HIS A 253 14.73 -4.92 -19.35
C HIS A 253 14.95 -5.71 -20.66
N PRO A 254 15.39 -7.00 -20.60
CA PRO A 254 15.80 -7.76 -21.80
C PRO A 254 14.67 -7.97 -22.82
N VAL A 255 13.41 -7.95 -22.39
CA VAL A 255 12.25 -8.17 -23.27
C VAL A 255 11.48 -6.86 -23.52
N LYS A 256 11.31 -5.99 -22.51
CA LYS A 256 10.48 -4.78 -22.57
C LYS A 256 11.26 -3.53 -23.03
N GLY A 257 12.58 -3.65 -23.17
CA GLY A 257 13.45 -2.50 -23.45
C GLY A 257 13.65 -1.61 -22.24
N MET A 258 13.91 -0.33 -22.46
CA MET A 258 14.17 0.63 -21.38
C MET A 258 12.88 1.00 -20.64
N LEU A 259 12.83 0.69 -19.34
CA LEU A 259 11.74 1.00 -18.45
C LEU A 259 12.08 2.26 -17.61
N SER A 260 11.06 3.15 -17.47
CA SER A 260 11.16 4.34 -16.61
C SER A 260 10.95 3.98 -15.13
N PRO A 261 11.45 4.80 -14.19
CA PRO A 261 11.27 4.62 -12.74
C PRO A 261 9.81 4.39 -12.32
N ASP A 262 8.87 5.13 -12.89
CA ASP A 262 7.44 5.04 -12.58
C ASP A 262 6.86 3.63 -12.77
N SER A 263 7.47 2.82 -13.64
CA SER A 263 6.99 1.47 -13.94
C SER A 263 7.38 0.42 -12.90
N PHE A 264 8.42 0.67 -12.05
CA PHE A 264 8.95 -0.35 -11.13
C PHE A 264 9.28 0.13 -9.72
N ILE A 265 9.52 1.43 -9.48
CA ILE A 265 9.92 1.94 -8.15
C ILE A 265 8.88 1.58 -7.08
N PHE A 266 7.59 1.77 -7.36
CA PHE A 266 6.54 1.40 -6.40
C PHE A 266 6.57 -0.09 -6.02
N ALA A 267 6.81 -0.99 -6.99
CA ALA A 267 6.94 -2.41 -6.72
C ALA A 267 8.24 -2.73 -5.95
N ALA A 268 9.34 -2.05 -6.27
CA ALA A 268 10.61 -2.18 -5.57
C ALA A 268 10.52 -1.74 -4.09
N GLU A 269 9.79 -0.66 -3.81
CA GLU A 269 9.51 -0.18 -2.45
C GLU A 269 8.69 -1.20 -1.66
N LYS A 270 7.60 -1.70 -2.26
CA LYS A 270 6.70 -2.67 -1.63
C LYS A 270 7.41 -3.97 -1.27
N THR A 271 8.33 -4.43 -2.11
CA THR A 271 9.09 -5.67 -1.91
C THR A 271 10.36 -5.48 -1.08
N GLY A 272 10.78 -4.23 -0.84
CA GLY A 272 12.04 -3.89 -0.18
C GLY A 272 13.26 -3.98 -1.10
N MET A 273 13.13 -4.39 -2.36
CA MET A 273 14.20 -4.45 -3.35
C MET A 273 14.80 -3.06 -3.65
N ILE A 274 14.08 -2.00 -3.35
CA ILE A 274 14.57 -0.61 -3.49
C ILE A 274 15.88 -0.37 -2.73
N ASN A 275 16.16 -1.11 -1.67
CA ASN A 275 17.42 -0.97 -0.93
C ASN A 275 18.63 -1.42 -1.76
N GLU A 276 18.54 -2.57 -2.42
CA GLU A 276 19.64 -3.08 -3.29
C GLU A 276 19.73 -2.27 -4.59
N ILE A 277 18.60 -1.95 -5.20
CA ILE A 277 18.54 -1.09 -6.38
C ILE A 277 19.15 0.27 -6.07
N GLY A 278 18.78 0.91 -4.98
CA GLY A 278 19.32 2.22 -4.57
C GLY A 278 20.80 2.18 -4.24
N LYS A 279 21.30 1.09 -3.64
CA LYS A 279 22.74 0.88 -3.44
C LYS A 279 23.49 0.81 -4.77
N THR A 280 22.94 0.11 -5.76
CA THR A 280 23.51 0.03 -7.11
C THR A 280 23.54 1.41 -7.77
N VAL A 281 22.43 2.17 -7.70
CA VAL A 281 22.34 3.53 -8.24
C VAL A 281 23.36 4.46 -7.59
N LEU A 282 23.44 4.47 -6.26
CA LEU A 282 24.43 5.27 -5.54
C LEU A 282 25.86 4.94 -5.98
N LYS A 283 26.19 3.64 -6.12
CA LYS A 283 27.51 3.20 -6.55
C LYS A 283 27.83 3.65 -7.98
N LEU A 284 26.90 3.48 -8.91
CA LEU A 284 27.07 3.90 -10.31
C LEU A 284 27.21 5.42 -10.41
N ALA A 285 26.33 6.18 -9.75
CA ALA A 285 26.36 7.63 -9.75
C ALA A 285 27.63 8.21 -9.14
N CYS A 286 28.08 7.67 -8.02
CA CYS A 286 29.33 8.11 -7.37
C CYS A 286 30.56 7.77 -8.21
N ARG A 287 30.64 6.59 -8.83
CA ARG A 287 31.76 6.20 -9.72
C ARG A 287 31.85 7.11 -10.93
N GLU A 288 30.71 7.39 -11.56
CA GLU A 288 30.66 8.31 -12.71
C GLU A 288 31.13 9.72 -12.31
N ALA A 289 30.62 10.24 -11.18
CA ALA A 289 30.97 11.55 -10.71
C ALA A 289 32.48 11.73 -10.40
N VAL A 290 33.17 10.67 -9.99
CA VAL A 290 34.62 10.69 -9.78
C VAL A 290 35.38 10.83 -11.11
N SER A 291 34.86 10.26 -12.19
CA SER A 291 35.52 10.27 -13.52
C SER A 291 35.44 11.63 -14.25
N TRP A 292 34.59 12.55 -13.79
CA TRP A 292 34.38 13.83 -14.46
C TRP A 292 35.61 14.74 -14.40
N ALA A 293 35.97 15.32 -15.55
CA ALA A 293 37.12 16.23 -15.66
C ALA A 293 36.93 17.51 -14.83
N VAL A 294 35.67 17.99 -14.71
CA VAL A 294 35.31 19.12 -13.86
C VAL A 294 34.52 18.57 -12.67
N PRO A 295 35.00 18.77 -11.42
CA PRO A 295 34.32 18.27 -10.25
C PRO A 295 32.95 18.94 -10.05
N ALA A 296 31.89 18.32 -10.55
CA ALA A 296 30.50 18.71 -10.33
C ALA A 296 29.84 17.85 -9.25
N ARG A 297 28.68 18.26 -8.75
CA ARG A 297 27.88 17.50 -7.78
C ARG A 297 27.05 16.45 -8.49
N ILE A 298 26.73 15.38 -7.76
CA ILE A 298 25.82 14.32 -8.17
C ILE A 298 24.67 14.21 -7.18
N SER A 299 23.44 14.37 -7.66
CA SER A 299 22.22 14.20 -6.89
C SER A 299 21.65 12.80 -7.12
N VAL A 300 21.18 12.16 -6.05
CA VAL A 300 20.58 10.81 -6.10
C VAL A 300 19.31 10.79 -5.29
N ASN A 301 18.24 10.33 -5.91
CA ASN A 301 16.94 10.15 -5.30
C ASN A 301 16.94 9.03 -4.26
N VAL A 302 16.31 9.27 -3.11
CA VAL A 302 16.23 8.33 -1.98
C VAL A 302 14.76 8.04 -1.63
N SER A 303 14.39 6.77 -1.69
CA SER A 303 13.06 6.32 -1.32
C SER A 303 12.80 6.46 0.19
N PRO A 304 11.54 6.75 0.60
CA PRO A 304 11.12 6.72 2.01
C PRO A 304 11.44 5.39 2.71
N VAL A 305 11.40 4.27 1.98
CA VAL A 305 11.72 2.93 2.49
C VAL A 305 13.20 2.83 2.87
N GLN A 306 14.08 3.40 2.05
CA GLN A 306 15.52 3.45 2.33
C GLN A 306 15.82 4.32 3.55
N LEU A 307 15.20 5.51 3.65
CA LEU A 307 15.32 6.39 4.82
C LEU A 307 14.82 5.76 6.11
N GLY A 308 13.85 4.85 6.02
CA GLY A 308 13.37 4.07 7.16
C GLY A 308 14.37 3.02 7.66
N SER A 309 15.47 2.76 6.94
CA SER A 309 16.46 1.72 7.29
C SER A 309 17.70 2.29 7.95
N LYS A 310 18.02 1.80 9.16
CA LYS A 310 19.28 2.16 9.84
C LYS A 310 20.53 1.75 9.05
N SER A 311 20.42 0.76 8.17
CA SER A 311 21.53 0.30 7.31
C SER A 311 21.86 1.29 6.21
N PHE A 312 20.96 2.22 5.87
CA PHE A 312 21.19 3.19 4.79
C PHE A 312 22.41 4.08 5.01
N ILE A 313 22.66 4.49 6.25
CA ILE A 313 23.88 5.27 6.60
C ILE A 313 25.14 4.48 6.25
N ASN A 314 25.16 3.20 6.62
CA ASN A 314 26.31 2.33 6.32
C ASN A 314 26.47 2.11 4.82
N THR A 315 25.36 2.01 4.09
CA THR A 315 25.37 1.90 2.62
C THR A 315 26.03 3.13 2.00
N VAL A 316 25.62 4.34 2.37
CA VAL A 316 26.21 5.58 1.86
C VAL A 316 27.70 5.67 2.20
N GLN A 317 28.08 5.39 3.46
CA GLN A 317 29.48 5.39 3.89
C GLN A 317 30.33 4.38 3.09
N SER A 318 29.83 3.17 2.91
CA SER A 318 30.53 2.13 2.14
C SER A 318 30.73 2.54 0.68
N VAL A 319 29.69 3.11 0.04
CA VAL A 319 29.77 3.58 -1.35
C VAL A 319 30.76 4.73 -1.50
N LEU A 320 30.74 5.73 -0.61
CA LEU A 320 31.71 6.82 -0.64
C LEU A 320 33.14 6.33 -0.47
N ALA A 321 33.36 5.40 0.47
CA ALA A 321 34.70 4.79 0.70
C ALA A 321 35.16 3.96 -0.51
N GLU A 322 34.26 3.18 -1.13
CA GLU A 322 34.56 2.33 -2.30
C GLU A 322 34.85 3.14 -3.56
N THR A 323 34.11 4.23 -3.77
CA THR A 323 34.23 5.03 -4.99
C THR A 323 35.25 6.16 -4.89
N GLY A 324 35.58 6.58 -3.66
CA GLY A 324 36.47 7.72 -3.41
C GLY A 324 35.82 9.09 -3.66
N LEU A 325 34.48 9.16 -3.89
CA LEU A 325 33.82 10.44 -4.08
C LEU A 325 33.86 11.26 -2.76
N PRO A 326 34.30 12.53 -2.78
CA PRO A 326 34.17 13.41 -1.63
C PRO A 326 32.70 13.58 -1.22
N ALA A 327 32.39 13.39 0.06
CA ALA A 327 31.01 13.40 0.55
C ALA A 327 30.22 14.68 0.20
N ASN A 328 30.92 15.84 0.16
CA ASN A 328 30.31 17.14 -0.19
C ASN A 328 29.93 17.28 -1.65
N ARG A 329 30.30 16.32 -2.51
CA ARG A 329 29.86 16.23 -3.91
C ARG A 329 28.64 15.35 -4.09
N LEU A 330 28.29 14.52 -3.09
CA LEU A 330 27.04 13.75 -3.09
C LEU A 330 25.92 14.58 -2.47
N GLU A 331 24.81 14.66 -3.17
CA GLU A 331 23.55 15.24 -2.71
C GLU A 331 22.47 14.16 -2.73
N LEU A 332 21.74 13.98 -1.64
CA LEU A 332 20.63 13.04 -1.55
C LEU A 332 19.32 13.82 -1.63
N GLU A 333 18.47 13.42 -2.54
CA GLU A 333 17.16 14.02 -2.79
C GLU A 333 16.09 13.20 -2.09
N VAL A 334 15.31 13.83 -1.22
CA VAL A 334 14.25 13.19 -0.43
C VAL A 334 12.94 13.91 -0.67
N THR A 335 11.88 13.16 -0.92
CA THR A 335 10.56 13.76 -1.10
C THR A 335 10.04 14.37 0.20
N GLU A 336 9.23 15.41 0.10
CA GLU A 336 8.59 16.04 1.25
C GLU A 336 7.86 15.02 2.12
N SER A 337 7.07 14.12 1.52
CA SER A 337 6.29 13.10 2.23
C SER A 337 7.13 12.11 3.04
N SER A 338 8.37 11.85 2.62
CA SER A 338 9.28 10.94 3.32
C SER A 338 9.70 11.43 4.71
N LEU A 339 9.63 12.75 4.95
CA LEU A 339 9.97 13.38 6.21
C LEU A 339 8.88 13.21 7.29
N PHE A 340 7.65 12.86 6.89
CA PHE A 340 6.50 12.74 7.79
C PHE A 340 6.24 11.31 8.26
N SER A 341 7.06 10.35 7.85
CA SER A 341 6.94 8.97 8.32
C SER A 341 7.29 8.88 9.81
N ASP A 342 6.33 8.42 10.63
CA ASP A 342 6.57 8.16 12.06
C ASP A 342 7.48 6.94 12.30
N ARG A 343 7.80 6.19 11.26
CA ARG A 343 8.65 5.00 11.34
C ARG A 343 10.13 5.40 11.27
N ASN A 344 10.89 5.02 12.28
CA ASN A 344 12.36 5.04 12.32
C ASN A 344 13.06 6.42 12.27
N ASN A 345 12.37 7.52 12.57
CA ASN A 345 12.95 8.87 12.70
C ASN A 345 13.89 9.25 11.53
N PRO A 346 13.35 9.49 10.30
CA PRO A 346 14.16 9.83 9.12
C PRO A 346 15.05 11.06 9.32
N ILE A 347 14.59 12.01 10.15
CA ILE A 347 15.34 13.23 10.50
C ILE A 347 16.70 12.89 11.16
N ALA A 348 16.72 11.90 12.06
CA ALA A 348 17.97 11.50 12.71
C ALA A 348 18.96 10.86 11.72
N ILE A 349 18.45 10.09 10.75
CA ILE A 349 19.27 9.48 9.70
C ILE A 349 19.87 10.57 8.81
N LEU A 350 19.06 11.55 8.37
CA LEU A 350 19.51 12.67 7.54
C LEU A 350 20.56 13.54 8.28
N LYS A 351 20.34 13.84 9.58
CA LYS A 351 21.34 14.56 10.41
C LYS A 351 22.69 13.84 10.43
N LYS A 352 22.66 12.52 10.53
CA LYS A 352 23.90 11.72 10.54
C LYS A 352 24.58 11.70 9.17
N LEU A 353 23.84 11.60 8.07
CA LEU A 353 24.38 11.72 6.72
C LEU A 353 25.00 13.10 6.47
N ARG A 354 24.37 14.17 6.93
CA ARG A 354 24.97 15.52 6.87
C ARG A 354 26.27 15.64 7.68
N SER A 355 26.34 14.99 8.83
CA SER A 355 27.60 15.00 9.62
C SER A 355 28.78 14.31 8.91
N LEU A 356 28.51 13.47 7.90
CA LEU A 356 29.50 12.89 7.01
C LEU A 356 29.93 13.85 5.87
N GLY A 357 29.28 15.01 5.75
CA GLY A 357 29.49 15.99 4.68
C GLY A 357 28.58 15.83 3.46
N VAL A 358 27.65 14.86 3.45
CA VAL A 358 26.67 14.67 2.39
C VAL A 358 25.64 15.80 2.41
N ARG A 359 25.23 16.30 1.26
CA ARG A 359 24.20 17.32 1.13
C ARG A 359 22.82 16.69 1.01
N ILE A 360 21.81 17.41 1.46
CA ILE A 360 20.42 16.93 1.43
C ILE A 360 19.54 18.00 0.78
N SER A 361 18.78 17.62 -0.25
CA SER A 361 17.75 18.46 -0.87
C SER A 361 16.36 17.85 -0.71
N ILE A 362 15.36 18.71 -0.68
CA ILE A 362 13.94 18.31 -0.65
C ILE A 362 13.44 18.32 -2.08
N ASP A 363 12.86 17.20 -2.48
CA ASP A 363 12.27 17.01 -3.80
C ASP A 363 10.73 17.09 -3.76
N ASP A 364 10.12 17.36 -4.94
CA ASP A 364 8.67 17.49 -5.17
C ASP A 364 8.00 18.51 -4.21
N PHE A 365 8.71 19.57 -3.85
CA PHE A 365 8.22 20.52 -2.85
C PHE A 365 6.99 21.30 -3.31
N GLY A 366 5.98 21.35 -2.44
CA GLY A 366 4.71 22.04 -2.66
C GLY A 366 3.57 21.15 -3.09
N THR A 367 3.82 19.86 -3.36
CA THR A 367 2.78 18.88 -3.71
C THR A 367 2.12 18.23 -2.49
N GLY A 368 2.68 18.43 -1.27
CA GLY A 368 2.26 17.83 -0.02
C GLY A 368 1.89 18.84 1.08
N TYR A 369 1.69 18.33 2.30
CA TYR A 369 1.42 19.13 3.50
C TYR A 369 2.74 19.45 4.21
N SER A 370 3.32 20.62 3.94
CA SER A 370 4.56 21.06 4.58
C SER A 370 4.36 21.47 6.04
N SER A 371 5.11 20.85 6.96
CA SER A 371 5.30 21.41 8.31
C SER A 371 6.60 22.23 8.33
N LEU A 372 6.47 23.54 8.28
CA LEU A 372 7.62 24.48 8.34
C LEU A 372 8.54 24.22 9.54
N SER A 373 8.00 23.68 10.65
CA SER A 373 8.81 23.35 11.83
C SER A 373 9.84 22.23 11.54
N ARG A 374 9.48 21.20 10.76
CA ARG A 374 10.42 20.13 10.41
C ARG A 374 11.49 20.57 9.39
N LEU A 375 11.13 21.51 8.50
CA LEU A 375 12.09 22.09 7.56
C LEU A 375 13.21 22.84 8.30
N SER A 376 12.87 23.57 9.34
CA SER A 376 13.84 24.30 10.16
C SER A 376 14.73 23.41 11.03
N GLU A 377 14.30 22.18 11.38
CA GLU A 377 15.05 21.26 12.21
C GLU A 377 16.28 20.66 11.54
N LEU A 378 16.29 20.54 10.20
CA LEU A 378 17.30 19.81 9.45
C LEU A 378 18.29 20.69 8.68
N ASN A 379 18.01 22.00 8.50
CA ASN A 379 18.81 22.89 7.67
C ASN A 379 19.16 22.25 6.32
N PHE A 380 18.16 21.97 5.50
CA PHE A 380 18.37 21.42 4.15
C PHE A 380 19.23 22.34 3.30
N ASP A 381 19.99 21.76 2.37
CA ASP A 381 20.84 22.54 1.48
C ASP A 381 20.04 23.21 0.37
N LYS A 382 18.99 22.53 -0.13
CA LYS A 382 18.17 23.03 -1.24
C LYS A 382 16.73 22.52 -1.19
N ILE A 383 15.89 23.23 -1.96
CA ILE A 383 14.52 22.84 -2.29
C ILE A 383 14.41 22.74 -3.81
N LYS A 384 13.84 21.65 -4.32
CA LYS A 384 13.49 21.46 -5.72
C LYS A 384 12.00 21.77 -5.89
N ILE A 385 11.68 22.71 -6.76
CA ILE A 385 10.30 23.09 -7.09
C ILE A 385 9.82 22.15 -8.18
N ASP A 386 8.76 21.41 -7.89
CA ASP A 386 8.19 20.42 -8.80
C ASP A 386 7.73 21.06 -10.13
N LYS A 387 7.90 20.33 -11.21
CA LYS A 387 7.52 20.74 -12.57
C LYS A 387 6.05 21.16 -12.72
N SER A 388 5.14 20.68 -11.87
CA SER A 388 3.71 21.05 -11.92
C SER A 388 3.50 22.55 -11.65
N PHE A 389 4.40 23.19 -10.92
CA PHE A 389 4.38 24.64 -10.68
C PHE A 389 5.19 25.41 -11.73
N VAL A 390 6.23 24.80 -12.32
CA VAL A 390 7.06 25.41 -13.33
C VAL A 390 6.39 25.40 -14.71
N ASN A 391 5.73 24.30 -15.08
CA ASN A 391 5.09 24.20 -16.39
C ASN A 391 4.06 25.31 -16.66
N PRO A 392 3.14 25.64 -15.76
CA PRO A 392 2.15 26.68 -16.00
C PRO A 392 2.63 28.10 -15.64
N ILE A 393 3.87 28.31 -15.24
CA ILE A 393 4.38 29.61 -14.72
C ILE A 393 4.22 30.77 -15.69
N SER A 394 4.23 30.49 -16.99
CA SER A 394 4.04 31.49 -18.03
C SER A 394 2.58 31.88 -18.25
N THR A 395 1.64 31.05 -17.87
CA THR A 395 0.21 31.21 -18.21
C THR A 395 -0.70 31.36 -16.98
N GLN A 396 -0.25 30.97 -15.79
CA GLN A 396 -1.06 30.98 -14.58
C GLN A 396 -0.39 31.82 -13.49
N GLU A 397 -1.09 32.83 -13.01
CA GLU A 397 -0.60 33.75 -11.96
C GLU A 397 -0.46 33.03 -10.61
N ASP A 398 -1.32 32.05 -10.33
CA ASP A 398 -1.24 31.23 -9.11
C ASP A 398 0.06 30.43 -9.04
N ALA A 399 0.49 29.84 -10.15
CA ALA A 399 1.76 29.12 -10.23
C ALA A 399 2.96 30.07 -9.98
N LEU A 400 2.94 31.26 -10.55
CA LEU A 400 3.95 32.28 -10.31
C LEU A 400 4.01 32.66 -8.83
N ASN A 401 2.85 32.87 -8.20
CA ASN A 401 2.76 33.22 -6.78
C ASN A 401 3.27 32.10 -5.87
N ILE A 402 2.99 30.83 -6.20
CA ILE A 402 3.51 29.67 -5.46
C ILE A 402 5.04 29.62 -5.56
N VAL A 403 5.60 29.72 -6.75
CA VAL A 403 7.06 29.71 -6.95
C VAL A 403 7.71 30.88 -6.20
N LYS A 404 7.09 32.09 -6.22
CA LYS A 404 7.56 33.23 -5.47
C LYS A 404 7.55 32.99 -3.96
N LEU A 405 6.52 32.33 -3.43
CA LEU A 405 6.44 31.98 -2.00
C LEU A 405 7.53 30.97 -1.62
N ILE A 406 7.73 29.92 -2.44
CA ILE A 406 8.75 28.90 -2.19
C ILE A 406 10.16 29.53 -2.22
N THR A 407 10.47 30.37 -3.22
CA THR A 407 11.78 31.02 -3.31
C THR A 407 12.02 31.99 -2.15
N GLY A 408 11.00 32.75 -1.74
CA GLY A 408 11.07 33.64 -0.57
C GLY A 408 11.31 32.89 0.74
N MET A 409 10.63 31.77 0.92
CA MET A 409 10.81 30.89 2.07
C MET A 409 12.21 30.26 2.09
N ALA A 410 12.66 29.69 0.98
CA ALA A 410 13.98 29.08 0.85
C ALA A 410 15.08 30.10 1.21
N LYS A 411 14.99 31.30 0.68
CA LYS A 411 15.91 32.41 1.02
C LYS A 411 15.92 32.73 2.51
N SER A 412 14.76 32.79 3.17
CA SER A 412 14.64 33.04 4.60
C SER A 412 15.27 31.94 5.47
N LEU A 413 15.33 30.71 4.94
CA LEU A 413 15.92 29.54 5.59
C LEU A 413 17.36 29.26 5.14
N ASN A 414 17.99 30.15 4.34
CA ASN A 414 19.32 29.96 3.75
C ASN A 414 19.45 28.68 2.91
N MET A 415 18.42 28.29 2.21
CA MET A 415 18.40 27.15 1.29
C MET A 415 18.48 27.64 -0.16
N GLY A 416 19.21 26.89 -1.01
CA GLY A 416 19.18 27.07 -2.45
C GLY A 416 17.85 26.61 -3.06
N VAL A 417 17.57 27.07 -4.26
CA VAL A 417 16.36 26.65 -5.00
C VAL A 417 16.76 26.08 -6.35
N ILE A 418 16.17 24.94 -6.73
CA ILE A 418 16.24 24.35 -8.06
C ILE A 418 14.80 24.35 -8.62
N ALA A 419 14.58 24.87 -9.82
CA ALA A 419 13.31 24.75 -10.51
C ALA A 419 13.41 23.64 -11.57
N GLU A 420 12.47 22.70 -11.52
CA GLU A 420 12.42 21.52 -12.38
C GLU A 420 11.48 21.68 -13.57
N GLY A 421 11.75 20.91 -14.64
CA GLY A 421 10.88 20.87 -15.81
C GLY A 421 10.87 22.14 -16.65
N VAL A 422 12.00 22.87 -16.67
CA VAL A 422 12.14 24.07 -17.51
C VAL A 422 12.28 23.63 -18.96
N GLU A 423 11.32 24.00 -19.80
CA GLU A 423 11.25 23.61 -21.23
C GLU A 423 11.34 24.78 -22.19
N THR A 424 11.09 26.05 -21.72
CA THR A 424 11.09 27.23 -22.56
C THR A 424 11.94 28.36 -21.97
N GLU A 425 12.45 29.23 -22.84
CA GLU A 425 13.19 30.45 -22.41
C GLU A 425 12.29 31.39 -21.59
N GLU A 426 10.99 31.48 -21.89
CA GLU A 426 10.06 32.30 -21.12
C GLU A 426 9.93 31.83 -19.67
N GLN A 427 9.85 30.49 -19.44
CA GLN A 427 9.86 29.93 -18.09
C GLN A 427 11.15 30.30 -17.36
N LEU A 428 12.29 30.17 -18.05
CA LEU A 428 13.60 30.51 -17.51
C LEU A 428 13.69 31.96 -17.08
N GLU A 429 13.28 32.92 -17.94
CA GLU A 429 13.28 34.35 -17.63
C GLU A 429 12.44 34.68 -16.39
N ARG A 430 11.26 34.08 -16.27
CA ARG A 430 10.40 34.25 -15.10
C ARG A 430 11.02 33.68 -13.82
N LEU A 431 11.64 32.51 -13.90
CA LEU A 431 12.34 31.91 -12.78
C LEU A 431 13.56 32.73 -12.32
N GLN A 432 14.32 33.31 -13.28
CA GLN A 432 15.42 34.23 -12.98
C GLN A 432 14.91 35.49 -12.27
N ALA A 433 13.80 36.08 -12.74
CA ALA A 433 13.19 37.24 -12.11
C ALA A 433 12.71 36.97 -10.67
N LEU A 434 12.35 35.73 -10.37
CA LEU A 434 11.98 35.26 -9.00
C LEU A 434 13.18 34.87 -8.14
N GLY A 435 14.40 34.93 -8.68
CA GLY A 435 15.63 34.61 -7.95
C GLY A 435 15.94 33.11 -7.84
N CYS A 436 15.41 32.28 -8.74
CA CYS A 436 15.81 30.87 -8.84
C CYS A 436 17.21 30.79 -9.44
N GLU A 437 18.18 30.36 -8.63
CA GLU A 437 19.59 30.30 -9.04
C GLU A 437 19.90 29.08 -9.91
N LEU A 438 19.26 27.95 -9.66
CA LEU A 438 19.47 26.68 -10.34
C LEU A 438 18.22 26.23 -11.04
N VAL A 439 18.40 25.63 -12.20
CA VAL A 439 17.31 25.15 -13.05
C VAL A 439 17.69 23.82 -13.70
N GLN A 440 16.67 23.00 -13.97
CA GLN A 440 16.79 21.70 -14.63
C GLN A 440 15.61 21.51 -15.57
N GLY A 441 15.86 20.98 -16.77
CA GLY A 441 14.75 20.71 -17.69
C GLY A 441 15.22 20.45 -19.14
N TYR A 442 14.27 20.15 -20.00
CA TYR A 442 14.52 19.78 -21.38
C TYR A 442 14.99 20.96 -22.24
N LEU A 443 14.86 22.16 -21.73
CA LEU A 443 15.48 23.34 -22.37
C LEU A 443 17.00 23.20 -22.51
N PHE A 444 17.64 22.53 -21.53
CA PHE A 444 19.09 22.34 -21.49
C PHE A 444 19.50 20.97 -22.02
N SER A 445 18.92 19.91 -21.48
CA SER A 445 19.15 18.55 -21.93
C SER A 445 18.11 17.59 -21.37
N LYS A 446 17.75 16.57 -22.14
CA LYS A 446 17.12 15.37 -21.62
C LYS A 446 18.16 14.54 -20.86
N PRO A 447 17.73 13.63 -19.94
CA PRO A 447 18.64 12.69 -19.30
C PRO A 447 19.44 11.88 -20.33
N GLN A 448 20.76 11.81 -20.17
CA GLN A 448 21.71 11.15 -21.07
C GLN A 448 22.44 10.00 -20.35
N PRO A 449 22.81 8.91 -21.05
CA PRO A 449 23.53 7.79 -20.44
C PRO A 449 24.97 8.12 -20.05
N GLN A 450 25.55 9.18 -20.62
CA GLN A 450 26.87 9.69 -20.35
C GLN A 450 26.83 11.20 -20.16
N VAL A 451 27.70 11.71 -19.31
CA VAL A 451 27.82 13.14 -19.08
C VAL A 451 28.64 13.75 -20.21
N ASP A 452 27.96 14.50 -21.10
CA ASP A 452 28.67 15.29 -22.10
C ASP A 452 29.40 16.46 -21.43
N SER A 453 30.74 16.43 -21.47
CA SER A 453 31.58 17.52 -21.00
C SER A 453 31.44 18.81 -21.86
N LYS A 454 30.57 18.79 -22.86
CA LYS A 454 30.35 19.86 -23.85
C LYS A 454 28.88 20.27 -23.91
N ILE A 455 28.24 20.61 -22.80
CA ILE A 455 27.13 21.57 -22.93
C ILE A 455 27.78 22.94 -23.04
N LYS A 456 28.21 23.27 -24.24
CA LYS A 456 28.54 24.65 -24.61
C LYS A 456 27.23 25.43 -24.65
N SER A 457 27.23 26.57 -23.95
CA SER A 457 26.31 27.69 -24.15
C SER A 457 25.81 27.75 -25.58
N GLY A 458 24.50 27.82 -25.77
CA GLY A 458 23.76 27.81 -27.02
C GLY A 458 24.47 28.43 -28.21
N GLN A 459 24.57 27.62 -29.25
CA GLN A 459 24.66 28.01 -30.67
C GLN A 459 24.54 26.68 -31.47
N GLU A 460 23.36 26.34 -31.89
CA GLU A 460 22.82 26.12 -33.21
C GLU A 460 21.37 25.63 -33.15
#